data_ef63f4d3b6428ceb7389f1ec92b80ba2
#
_entry.id   ef63f4d3b6428ceb7389f1ec92b80ba2
#
_cell.length_a   1.000
_cell.length_b   1.000
_cell.length_c   1.000
_cell.angle_alpha   90.00
_cell.angle_beta   90.00
_cell.angle_gamma   90.00
#
_symmetry.space_group_name_H-M   'P 1'
#
loop_
_entity.id
_entity.type
_entity.pdbx_description
1 polymer ?
#
loop_
_entity_poly.entity_id
_entity_poly.type
_entity_poly.pdbx_seq_one_letter_code
_entity_poly.pdbx_strand_id
1 'polypeptide(L)'
;DLEGQILVLTYPLVGNYGVPARPASDDEVPKLKAPFESSRIHVAALVVAYYSHDFSHYLAASGLSDWLKEQGVPAVYGIDTRALTKRIRTKGSMLGRLLALQPHAPMDENNWRQRMIDVPWHDPNGENLVARVSRKTPMLFTPQDTHPAGLREANEPTLMHASGRP
;
A
#
# COMPACT_ATOMS: atom_id res chain seq x y z
N ASP A 1 -5.53 -2.51 6.84
CA ASP A 1 -5.68 -1.30 7.70
C ASP A 1 -5.41 0.02 6.97
N LEU A 2 -4.80 0.00 5.77
CA LEU A 2 -4.44 1.22 5.02
C LEU A 2 -5.24 1.42 3.72
N GLU A 3 -6.21 0.55 3.45
CA GLU A 3 -7.03 0.61 2.25
C GLU A 3 -7.73 1.97 2.11
N GLY A 4 -7.51 2.63 0.97
CA GLY A 4 -8.14 3.89 0.63
C GLY A 4 -7.61 5.13 1.37
N GLN A 5 -6.58 4.98 2.22
CA GLN A 5 -6.01 6.10 2.99
C GLN A 5 -4.84 6.77 2.26
N ILE A 6 -4.67 8.07 2.47
CA ILE A 6 -3.44 8.78 2.12
C ILE A 6 -2.42 8.51 3.24
N LEU A 7 -1.39 7.73 2.93
CA LEU A 7 -0.36 7.36 3.90
C LEU A 7 0.70 8.46 4.01
N VAL A 8 0.90 8.95 5.23
CA VAL A 8 1.94 9.95 5.55
C VAL A 8 3.06 9.25 6.32
N LEU A 9 4.25 9.17 5.74
CA LEU A 9 5.41 8.59 6.38
C LEU A 9 6.30 9.69 6.98
N THR A 10 6.60 9.55 8.27
CA THR A 10 7.52 10.46 8.99
C THR A 10 8.97 10.02 8.91
N TYR A 11 9.24 8.84 8.35
CA TYR A 11 10.60 8.40 8.10
C TYR A 11 11.28 9.37 7.13
N PRO A 12 12.52 9.84 7.42
CA PRO A 12 13.10 10.95 6.69
C PRO A 12 13.43 10.64 5.24
N LEU A 13 13.77 9.40 4.90
CA LEU A 13 14.14 8.99 3.55
C LEU A 13 13.37 7.73 3.14
N VAL A 14 12.70 7.80 1.99
CA VAL A 14 11.93 6.70 1.41
C VAL A 14 12.41 6.42 -0.01
N GLY A 15 12.38 5.16 -0.43
CA GLY A 15 12.78 4.73 -1.79
C GLY A 15 14.16 4.11 -1.89
N ASN A 16 15.06 4.38 -0.94
CA ASN A 16 16.45 3.92 -0.97
C ASN A 16 16.64 2.40 -0.91
N TYR A 17 15.66 1.66 -0.43
CA TYR A 17 15.67 0.19 -0.49
C TYR A 17 15.23 -0.36 -1.84
N GLY A 18 14.44 0.40 -2.61
CA GLY A 18 13.82 -0.11 -3.81
C GLY A 18 12.70 -1.13 -3.52
N VAL A 19 12.33 -1.88 -4.54
CA VAL A 19 11.26 -2.88 -4.51
C VAL A 19 11.83 -4.19 -5.02
N PRO A 20 11.65 -5.30 -4.30
CA PRO A 20 12.13 -6.62 -4.74
C PRO A 20 11.39 -7.09 -5.99
N ALA A 21 11.99 -8.06 -6.69
CA ALA A 21 11.35 -8.71 -7.82
C ALA A 21 10.07 -9.43 -7.36
N ARG A 22 9.02 -9.31 -8.18
CA ARG A 22 7.83 -10.14 -7.98
C ARG A 22 8.09 -11.54 -8.53
N PRO A 23 7.65 -12.58 -7.83
CA PRO A 23 7.65 -13.93 -8.41
C PRO A 23 6.75 -13.93 -9.65
N ALA A 24 7.16 -14.65 -10.69
CA ALA A 24 6.42 -14.75 -11.95
C ALA A 24 5.08 -15.48 -11.77
N SER A 25 4.99 -16.35 -10.76
CA SER A 25 3.73 -16.97 -10.33
C SER A 25 3.66 -17.05 -8.81
N ASP A 26 2.45 -17.12 -8.28
CA ASP A 26 2.21 -17.34 -6.84
C ASP A 26 2.76 -18.70 -6.34
N ASP A 27 3.06 -19.63 -7.27
CA ASP A 27 3.55 -20.96 -6.99
C ASP A 27 5.08 -21.05 -6.86
N GLU A 28 5.81 -20.04 -7.34
CA GLU A 28 7.29 -20.06 -7.37
C GLU A 28 7.93 -19.77 -6.00
N VAL A 29 7.23 -19.07 -5.13
CA VAL A 29 7.74 -18.74 -3.79
C VAL A 29 6.68 -19.08 -2.74
N PRO A 30 7.06 -19.79 -1.68
CA PRO A 30 6.16 -20.00 -0.56
C PRO A 30 5.59 -18.67 -0.08
N LYS A 31 4.29 -18.56 0.06
CA LYS A 31 3.61 -17.29 0.46
C LYS A 31 4.14 -16.72 1.77
N LEU A 32 4.66 -17.57 2.67
CA LEU A 32 5.33 -17.15 3.91
C LEU A 32 6.72 -16.55 3.68
N LYS A 33 7.33 -16.75 2.51
CA LYS A 33 8.64 -16.20 2.14
C LYS A 33 8.58 -15.19 1.00
N ALA A 34 7.36 -14.90 0.50
CA ALA A 34 7.19 -13.89 -0.52
C ALA A 34 7.66 -12.52 0.00
N PRO A 35 8.38 -11.74 -0.79
CA PRO A 35 8.86 -10.43 -0.39
C PRO A 35 7.74 -9.40 -0.19
N PHE A 36 6.52 -9.75 -0.57
CA PHE A 36 5.34 -8.91 -0.45
C PHE A 36 4.29 -9.59 0.43
N GLU A 37 3.75 -8.84 1.38
CA GLU A 37 2.65 -9.29 2.25
C GLU A 37 1.28 -9.11 1.57
N SER A 38 1.24 -8.38 0.46
CA SER A 38 0.02 -8.09 -0.28
C SER A 38 0.25 -8.13 -1.78
N SER A 39 -0.77 -8.51 -2.54
CA SER A 39 -0.73 -8.57 -4.01
C SER A 39 -0.73 -7.19 -4.68
N ARG A 40 -1.12 -6.13 -3.96
CA ARG A 40 -1.22 -4.76 -4.47
C ARG A 40 -0.93 -3.72 -3.40
N ILE A 41 -0.74 -2.47 -3.83
CA ILE A 41 -0.70 -1.32 -2.94
C ILE A 41 -2.14 -0.94 -2.55
N HIS A 42 -2.40 -0.84 -1.26
CA HIS A 42 -3.74 -0.56 -0.71
C HIS A 42 -3.99 0.92 -0.43
N VAL A 43 -2.94 1.71 -0.28
CA VAL A 43 -3.07 3.14 0.00
C VAL A 43 -3.55 3.90 -1.24
N ALA A 44 -4.36 4.93 -1.01
CA ALA A 44 -4.84 5.81 -2.09
C ALA A 44 -3.75 6.78 -2.57
N ALA A 45 -2.81 7.16 -1.69
CA ALA A 45 -1.66 7.98 -2.03
C ALA A 45 -0.56 7.85 -0.98
N LEU A 46 0.67 8.25 -1.34
CA LEU A 46 1.82 8.28 -0.45
C LEU A 46 2.37 9.70 -0.31
N VAL A 47 2.62 10.15 0.93
CA VAL A 47 3.21 11.44 1.25
C VAL A 47 4.48 11.24 2.07
N VAL A 48 5.62 11.73 1.58
CA VAL A 48 6.93 11.57 2.20
C VAL A 48 7.69 12.89 2.29
N ALA A 49 8.62 12.99 3.23
CA ALA A 49 9.46 14.17 3.37
C ALA A 49 10.55 14.19 2.28
N TYR A 50 11.34 13.12 2.19
CA TYR A 50 12.40 12.97 1.19
C TYR A 50 12.25 11.65 0.45
N TYR A 51 12.55 11.69 -0.84
CA TYR A 51 12.52 10.54 -1.71
C TYR A 51 13.89 10.29 -2.34
N SER A 52 14.37 9.03 -2.27
CA SER A 52 15.57 8.61 -2.99
C SER A 52 15.18 8.03 -4.34
N HIS A 53 15.71 8.61 -5.40
CA HIS A 53 15.55 8.06 -6.75
C HIS A 53 16.43 6.84 -6.98
N ASP A 54 17.56 6.79 -6.25
CA ASP A 54 18.49 5.66 -6.30
C ASP A 54 18.17 4.67 -5.19
N PHE A 55 18.28 3.39 -5.51
CA PHE A 55 18.08 2.30 -4.56
C PHE A 55 19.26 1.33 -4.60
N SER A 56 19.57 0.68 -3.47
CA SER A 56 20.77 -0.13 -3.32
C SER A 56 20.60 -1.40 -2.49
N HIS A 57 19.37 -1.81 -2.18
CA HIS A 57 19.16 -3.06 -1.44
C HIS A 57 19.41 -4.27 -2.34
N TYR A 58 20.03 -5.32 -1.82
CA TYR A 58 20.45 -6.51 -2.59
C TYR A 58 19.27 -7.30 -3.22
N LEU A 59 18.06 -7.16 -2.69
CA LEU A 59 16.85 -7.75 -3.27
C LEU A 59 16.12 -6.83 -4.22
N ALA A 60 16.53 -5.58 -4.37
CA ALA A 60 15.81 -4.61 -5.17
C ALA A 60 15.96 -4.92 -6.66
N ALA A 61 14.85 -4.96 -7.36
CA ALA A 61 14.77 -5.11 -8.80
C ALA A 61 14.27 -3.84 -9.51
N SER A 62 13.57 -2.95 -8.78
CA SER A 62 13.02 -1.71 -9.33
C SER A 62 12.92 -0.61 -8.28
N GLY A 63 12.67 0.62 -8.73
CA GLY A 63 12.43 1.75 -7.84
C GLY A 63 11.00 1.75 -7.29
N LEU A 64 10.83 2.35 -6.12
CA LEU A 64 9.50 2.52 -5.52
C LEU A 64 8.58 3.36 -6.42
N SER A 65 9.11 4.37 -7.12
CA SER A 65 8.33 5.20 -8.05
C SER A 65 7.73 4.40 -9.20
N ASP A 66 8.46 3.40 -9.69
CA ASP A 66 8.01 2.58 -10.80
C ASP A 66 6.87 1.66 -10.35
N TRP A 67 7.01 1.08 -9.17
CA TRP A 67 5.94 0.26 -8.58
C TRP A 67 4.68 1.08 -8.28
N LEU A 68 4.82 2.29 -7.74
CA LEU A 68 3.68 3.19 -7.51
C LEU A 68 2.97 3.57 -8.81
N LYS A 69 3.74 3.88 -9.89
CA LYS A 69 3.19 4.17 -11.22
C LYS A 69 2.45 2.97 -11.81
N GLU A 70 3.06 1.79 -11.73
CA GLU A 70 2.46 0.53 -12.19
C GLU A 70 1.09 0.28 -11.54
N GLN A 71 0.99 0.59 -10.23
CA GLN A 71 -0.24 0.42 -9.46
C GLN A 71 -1.20 1.62 -9.54
N GLY A 72 -0.83 2.69 -10.24
CA GLY A 72 -1.64 3.90 -10.35
C GLY A 72 -1.77 4.68 -9.04
N VAL A 73 -0.82 4.52 -8.11
CA VAL A 73 -0.84 5.19 -6.80
C VAL A 73 -0.01 6.48 -6.83
N PRO A 74 -0.63 7.65 -6.69
CA PRO A 74 0.09 8.91 -6.66
C PRO A 74 0.95 9.03 -5.40
N ALA A 75 2.12 9.66 -5.53
CA ALA A 75 2.99 9.98 -4.42
C ALA A 75 3.52 11.40 -4.51
N VAL A 76 3.73 12.03 -3.37
CA VAL A 76 4.31 13.36 -3.27
C VAL A 76 5.43 13.39 -2.22
N TYR A 77 6.51 14.06 -2.53
CA TYR A 77 7.63 14.30 -1.61
C TYR A 77 7.91 15.81 -1.44
N GLY A 78 8.78 16.15 -0.51
CA GLY A 78 9.07 17.55 -0.17
C GLY A 78 8.06 18.18 0.79
N ILE A 79 7.26 17.36 1.47
CA ILE A 79 6.25 17.81 2.43
C ILE A 79 6.79 17.67 3.85
N ASP A 80 6.53 18.65 4.72
CA ASP A 80 6.78 18.51 6.16
C ASP A 80 5.81 17.51 6.78
N THR A 81 6.15 16.24 6.65
CA THR A 81 5.35 15.12 7.16
C THR A 81 5.26 15.11 8.68
N ARG A 82 6.29 15.68 9.37
CA ARG A 82 6.27 15.78 10.83
C ARG A 82 5.21 16.79 11.30
N ALA A 83 5.13 17.96 10.68
CA ALA A 83 4.10 18.95 11.00
C ALA A 83 2.71 18.41 10.68
N LEU A 84 2.55 17.73 9.52
CA LEU A 84 1.29 17.11 9.13
C LEU A 84 0.87 16.02 10.12
N THR A 85 1.77 15.14 10.54
CA THR A 85 1.48 14.08 11.51
C THR A 85 1.11 14.64 12.89
N LYS A 86 1.78 15.71 13.34
CA LYS A 86 1.38 16.39 14.58
C LYS A 86 -0.07 16.90 14.51
N ARG A 87 -0.46 17.46 13.37
CA ARG A 87 -1.82 17.94 13.13
C ARG A 87 -2.83 16.81 13.14
N ILE A 88 -2.53 15.71 12.46
CA ILE A 88 -3.37 14.50 12.44
C ILE A 88 -3.53 13.94 13.86
N ARG A 89 -2.42 13.86 14.62
CA ARG A 89 -2.43 13.38 16.00
C ARG A 89 -3.33 14.22 16.93
N THR A 90 -3.34 15.55 16.72
CA THR A 90 -4.14 16.47 17.55
C THR A 90 -5.61 16.48 17.17
N LYS A 91 -5.91 16.41 15.88
CA LYS A 91 -7.28 16.55 15.36
C LYS A 91 -7.98 15.22 15.08
N GLY A 92 -7.25 14.10 15.08
CA GLY A 92 -7.74 12.81 14.64
C GLY A 92 -7.64 12.64 13.11
N SER A 93 -8.20 11.55 12.61
CA SER A 93 -8.27 11.27 11.17
C SER A 93 -9.02 12.37 10.44
N MET A 94 -8.50 12.79 9.30
CA MET A 94 -9.07 13.85 8.49
C MET A 94 -9.20 13.37 7.05
N LEU A 95 -10.26 13.78 6.37
CA LEU A 95 -10.35 13.58 4.92
C LEU A 95 -9.32 14.48 4.24
N GLY A 96 -8.64 13.94 3.23
CA GLY A 96 -7.63 14.64 2.44
C GLY A 96 -7.87 14.47 0.94
N ARG A 97 -7.35 15.41 0.17
CA ARG A 97 -7.34 15.35 -1.30
C ARG A 97 -5.93 15.59 -1.80
N LEU A 98 -5.56 14.86 -2.83
CA LEU A 98 -4.33 15.08 -3.58
C LEU A 98 -4.69 15.40 -5.03
N LEU A 99 -4.23 16.55 -5.51
CA LEU A 99 -4.40 16.98 -6.89
C LEU A 99 -3.04 17.07 -7.58
N ALA A 100 -2.85 16.28 -8.62
CA ALA A 100 -1.70 16.42 -9.51
C ALA A 100 -2.06 17.38 -10.64
N LEU A 101 -1.27 18.44 -10.78
CA LEU A 101 -1.37 19.39 -11.90
C LEU A 101 -0.36 18.99 -12.97
N GLN A 102 -0.73 19.22 -14.24
CA GLN A 102 0.22 18.99 -15.34
C GLN A 102 1.39 19.99 -15.23
N PRO A 103 2.62 19.53 -15.52
CA PRO A 103 3.76 20.43 -15.65
C PRO A 103 3.42 21.53 -16.66
N HIS A 104 3.75 22.76 -16.32
CA HIS A 104 3.51 23.95 -17.18
C HIS A 104 2.04 24.43 -17.30
N ALA A 105 1.10 23.84 -16.58
CA ALA A 105 -0.22 24.47 -16.46
C ALA A 105 -0.05 25.84 -15.77
N PRO A 106 -0.64 26.92 -16.30
CA PRO A 106 -0.56 28.21 -15.64
C PRO A 106 -1.15 28.10 -14.24
N MET A 107 -0.32 28.42 -13.25
CA MET A 107 -0.69 28.41 -11.83
C MET A 107 -1.48 29.68 -11.51
N ASP A 108 -2.72 29.73 -11.94
CA ASP A 108 -3.67 30.71 -11.43
C ASP A 108 -4.25 30.17 -10.10
N GLU A 109 -4.12 30.99 -9.06
CA GLU A 109 -4.54 30.61 -7.70
C GLU A 109 -6.04 30.26 -7.64
N ASN A 110 -6.86 30.89 -8.42
CA ASN A 110 -8.30 30.60 -8.49
C ASN A 110 -8.59 29.28 -9.20
N ASN A 111 -7.83 28.95 -10.23
CA ASN A 111 -8.02 27.74 -11.02
C ASN A 111 -7.67 26.47 -10.23
N TRP A 112 -6.52 26.43 -9.52
CA TRP A 112 -6.18 25.23 -8.76
C TRP A 112 -7.13 25.02 -7.56
N ARG A 113 -7.59 26.11 -6.92
CA ARG A 113 -8.57 26.03 -5.83
C ARG A 113 -9.89 25.44 -6.31
N GLN A 114 -10.38 25.89 -7.45
CA GLN A 114 -11.62 25.37 -8.04
C GLN A 114 -11.44 23.88 -8.38
N ARG A 115 -10.36 23.51 -9.04
CA ARG A 115 -10.06 22.09 -9.37
C ARG A 115 -9.95 21.22 -8.12
N MET A 116 -9.40 21.75 -7.02
CA MET A 116 -9.35 21.04 -5.74
C MET A 116 -10.75 20.85 -5.15
N ILE A 117 -11.64 21.83 -5.29
CA ILE A 117 -13.03 21.74 -4.84
C ILE A 117 -13.79 20.69 -5.65
N ASP A 118 -13.53 20.60 -6.95
CA ASP A 118 -14.19 19.70 -7.88
C ASP A 118 -13.78 18.22 -7.67
N VAL A 119 -12.64 17.95 -7.01
CA VAL A 119 -12.28 16.58 -6.63
C VAL A 119 -13.28 16.06 -5.59
N PRO A 120 -13.99 14.96 -5.85
CA PRO A 120 -14.97 14.45 -4.89
C PRO A 120 -14.31 13.99 -3.60
N TRP A 121 -15.03 14.16 -2.49
CA TRP A 121 -14.63 13.54 -1.23
C TRP A 121 -14.93 12.04 -1.28
N HIS A 122 -13.97 11.26 -0.86
CA HIS A 122 -14.14 9.84 -0.62
C HIS A 122 -13.81 9.56 0.85
N ASP A 123 -14.81 9.04 1.58
CA ASP A 123 -14.63 8.58 2.95
C ASP A 123 -14.58 7.05 2.96
N PRO A 124 -13.41 6.44 3.16
CA PRO A 124 -13.29 4.99 3.17
C PRO A 124 -14.07 4.33 4.31
N ASN A 125 -14.45 5.07 5.38
CA ASN A 125 -15.26 4.52 6.46
C ASN A 125 -16.71 4.23 6.04
N GLY A 126 -17.17 4.78 4.93
CA GLY A 126 -18.48 4.47 4.35
C GLY A 126 -18.56 3.10 3.66
N GLU A 127 -17.43 2.40 3.53
CA GLU A 127 -17.33 1.12 2.83
C GLU A 127 -16.92 -0.02 3.77
N ASN A 128 -17.27 -1.25 3.40
CA ASN A 128 -16.77 -2.43 4.11
C ASN A 128 -15.34 -2.77 3.67
N LEU A 129 -14.35 -2.07 4.25
CA LEU A 129 -12.94 -2.24 3.93
C LEU A 129 -12.45 -3.65 4.26
N VAL A 130 -12.95 -4.25 5.35
CA VAL A 130 -12.60 -5.62 5.75
C VAL A 130 -12.97 -6.60 4.65
N ALA A 131 -14.16 -6.48 4.08
CA ALA A 131 -14.58 -7.33 2.98
C ALA A 131 -13.74 -7.12 1.70
N ARG A 132 -13.20 -5.91 1.49
CA ARG A 132 -12.34 -5.61 0.32
C ARG A 132 -10.96 -6.23 0.43
N VAL A 133 -10.35 -6.21 1.62
CA VAL A 133 -8.96 -6.65 1.83
C VAL A 133 -8.86 -8.10 2.31
N SER A 134 -9.93 -8.65 2.85
CA SER A 134 -9.94 -10.03 3.34
C SER A 134 -9.89 -11.04 2.20
N ARG A 135 -9.21 -12.13 2.44
CA ARG A 135 -9.16 -13.28 1.57
C ARG A 135 -10.56 -13.85 1.36
N LYS A 136 -10.87 -14.25 0.12
CA LYS A 136 -12.18 -14.81 -0.22
C LYS A 136 -12.25 -16.32 0.01
N THR A 137 -11.09 -16.98 -0.11
CA THR A 137 -10.97 -18.42 0.12
C THR A 137 -10.06 -18.68 1.33
N PRO A 138 -10.42 -19.62 2.21
CA PRO A 138 -9.55 -20.01 3.30
C PRO A 138 -8.26 -20.63 2.75
N MET A 139 -7.14 -20.39 3.43
CA MET A 139 -5.85 -20.99 3.09
C MET A 139 -5.29 -21.65 4.34
N LEU A 140 -4.95 -22.92 4.22
CA LEU A 140 -4.26 -23.66 5.27
C LEU A 140 -2.75 -23.50 5.07
N PHE A 141 -2.05 -23.13 6.13
CA PHE A 141 -0.59 -23.11 6.17
C PHE A 141 -0.12 -24.30 7.03
N THR A 142 0.75 -25.11 6.48
CA THR A 142 1.36 -26.24 7.21
C THR A 142 2.86 -26.00 7.39
N PRO A 143 3.55 -26.69 8.31
CA PRO A 143 5.01 -26.57 8.46
C PRO A 143 5.78 -26.86 7.16
N GLN A 144 5.21 -27.61 6.22
CA GLN A 144 5.80 -27.90 4.92
C GLN A 144 5.69 -26.73 3.94
N ASP A 145 4.82 -25.76 4.20
CA ASP A 145 4.65 -24.54 3.34
C ASP A 145 5.85 -23.58 3.43
N THR A 146 6.84 -23.91 4.27
CA THR A 146 8.15 -23.27 4.24
C THR A 146 9.03 -23.75 3.08
N HIS A 147 8.59 -24.79 2.33
CA HIS A 147 9.25 -25.34 1.14
C HIS A 147 8.46 -24.99 -0.15
N PRO A 148 9.15 -24.80 -1.31
CA PRO A 148 8.51 -24.38 -2.58
C PRO A 148 7.43 -25.33 -3.11
N ALA A 149 7.32 -26.55 -2.60
CA ALA A 149 6.37 -27.57 -3.08
C ALA A 149 5.11 -27.76 -2.23
N GLY A 150 4.85 -26.85 -1.25
CA GLY A 150 3.93 -27.14 -0.15
C GLY A 150 2.59 -26.38 -0.14
N LEU A 151 2.30 -25.55 -1.13
CA LEU A 151 1.03 -24.80 -1.13
C LEU A 151 -0.12 -25.69 -1.63
N ARG A 152 -0.95 -26.16 -0.72
CA ARG A 152 -2.24 -26.77 -1.07
C ARG A 152 -3.36 -25.76 -0.80
N GLU A 153 -4.20 -25.51 -1.79
CA GLU A 153 -5.50 -24.90 -1.54
C GLU A 153 -6.31 -25.89 -0.68
N ALA A 154 -6.83 -25.41 0.44
CA ALA A 154 -7.69 -26.21 1.28
C ALA A 154 -9.05 -26.34 0.61
N ASN A 155 -9.17 -27.31 -0.30
CA ASN A 155 -10.47 -27.65 -0.92
C ASN A 155 -11.35 -28.49 0.00
N GLU A 156 -10.86 -28.88 1.18
CA GLU A 156 -11.68 -29.57 2.17
C GLU A 156 -11.70 -28.77 3.49
N PRO A 157 -12.87 -28.53 4.07
CA PRO A 157 -12.96 -27.94 5.39
C PRO A 157 -12.37 -28.94 6.39
N THR A 158 -11.19 -28.63 6.91
CA THR A 158 -10.69 -29.32 8.09
C THR A 158 -11.63 -28.95 9.23
N LEU A 159 -12.47 -29.91 9.62
CA LEU A 159 -13.32 -29.76 10.79
C LEU A 159 -12.43 -29.54 12.00
N MET A 160 -12.33 -28.28 12.41
CA MET A 160 -11.73 -27.96 13.71
C MET A 160 -12.65 -28.57 14.77
N HIS A 161 -12.10 -29.45 15.58
CA HIS A 161 -12.83 -29.99 16.71
C HIS A 161 -13.31 -28.82 17.59
N ALA A 162 -14.54 -28.92 18.11
CA ALA A 162 -15.14 -27.90 18.98
C ALA A 162 -14.29 -27.59 20.26
N SER A 163 -13.22 -28.35 20.51
CA SER A 163 -12.25 -28.14 21.58
C SER A 163 -11.10 -27.20 21.18
N GLY A 164 -11.02 -26.72 19.94
CA GLY A 164 -9.94 -25.83 19.47
C GLY A 164 -8.53 -26.47 19.49
N ARG A 165 -8.45 -27.79 19.58
CA ARG A 165 -7.18 -28.54 19.45
C ARG A 165 -7.19 -29.36 18.17
N PRO A 166 -6.03 -29.44 17.48
CA PRO A 166 -5.89 -30.29 16.32
C PRO A 166 -6.04 -31.77 16.66
#